data_19c1384e8b14f4b228b498df87334f1e
#
_entry.id   19c1384e8b14f4b228b498df87334f1e
#
_cell.length_a   1.000
_cell.length_b   1.000
_cell.length_c   1.000
_cell.angle_alpha   90.00
_cell.angle_beta   90.00
_cell.angle_gamma   90.00
#
_symmetry.space_group_name_H-M   'P 1'
#
loop_
_entity.id
_entity.type
_entity.pdbx_description
1 polymer ?
#
loop_
_entity_poly.entity_id
_entity_poly.type
_entity_poly.pdbx_seq_one_letter_code
_entity_poly.pdbx_strand_id
1 'polypeptide(L)'
;MFENRKEFGDDEIEILRVLHLHNPWWEFKRVPSSKALPFKRRDFYKLLEELKNPKVAAIIGARRVGKTVLMYQLIEHIVSKLGPERVMYLSLDDPYLKVDVKILGLIFDLYSKYILKQPFSDITEPVYIFLDEIQTLDGWELVLKRWFDLDYKVKFLVSGSSSVNILTGGAESLVGRIHLQIVFPMKFLETILFHMADENFERRFNKVNWELREGFKIAIQKNDVDTFYSALRENANSLAGDIDRIMLFLQSYLLKGGYPEVVKAEDLDSAAESLKTYLNLTIYKDIVRTFKIRDPVAFEELIAVLARECCQRLNYSELARTLELKRNTLKSYIYFLKTAFLISESEYYSKSRAKRIRREKKVYINDSGIRNVAVGALNDYLLTDATELGKVIEAVVADHCKRLKFDLEPASETQLFYWKNKGHETDIVIDILQKPIPIEVKYRDKIDRKDLKGLLEFSEKHKTPFQAVITREKLDLSGNTIFIPLWLFLLMC
;
A
#
# COMPACT_ATOMS: atom_id res chain seq x y z
N MET A 1 10.09 2.76 -41.08
CA MET A 1 9.84 4.14 -40.63
C MET A 1 11.14 4.95 -40.40
N PHE A 2 12.30 4.45 -40.73
CA PHE A 2 13.61 5.11 -40.58
C PHE A 2 14.40 5.13 -41.92
N GLU A 3 13.82 5.66 -42.97
CA GLU A 3 14.51 5.76 -44.31
C GLU A 3 15.38 7.00 -44.46
N ASN A 4 15.31 8.00 -43.55
CA ASN A 4 16.13 9.20 -43.61
C ASN A 4 17.18 9.28 -42.50
N ARG A 5 18.25 8.46 -42.59
CA ARG A 5 19.39 8.47 -41.65
C ARG A 5 20.23 9.78 -41.64
N LYS A 6 19.90 10.76 -42.45
CA LYS A 6 20.68 12.02 -42.61
C LYS A 6 20.22 13.17 -41.68
N GLU A 7 19.09 13.02 -40.95
CA GLU A 7 18.52 14.07 -40.07
C GLU A 7 18.76 13.86 -38.58
N PHE A 8 19.32 12.72 -38.16
CA PHE A 8 19.47 12.35 -36.74
C PHE A 8 20.94 12.12 -36.38
N GLY A 9 21.36 12.57 -35.19
CA GLY A 9 22.54 12.03 -34.57
C GLY A 9 22.30 10.55 -34.11
N ASP A 10 23.36 9.75 -34.05
CA ASP A 10 23.24 8.35 -33.67
C ASP A 10 22.53 8.19 -32.30
N ASP A 11 22.77 9.06 -31.36
CA ASP A 11 22.14 9.07 -30.01
C ASP A 11 20.63 9.35 -30.09
N GLU A 12 20.16 10.24 -30.97
CA GLU A 12 18.73 10.56 -31.13
C GLU A 12 17.95 9.36 -31.70
N ILE A 13 18.55 8.62 -32.62
CA ILE A 13 17.96 7.41 -33.21
C ILE A 13 17.79 6.34 -32.13
N GLU A 14 18.81 6.14 -31.30
CA GLU A 14 18.76 5.17 -30.23
C GLU A 14 17.67 5.54 -29.19
N ILE A 15 17.60 6.78 -28.75
CA ILE A 15 16.55 7.27 -27.85
C ILE A 15 15.16 7.06 -28.45
N LEU A 16 14.93 7.45 -29.69
CA LEU A 16 13.63 7.25 -30.37
C LEU A 16 13.24 5.78 -30.46
N ARG A 17 14.21 4.90 -30.74
CA ARG A 17 13.98 3.44 -30.76
C ARG A 17 13.50 2.92 -29.41
N VAL A 18 14.17 3.31 -28.32
CA VAL A 18 13.77 2.90 -26.97
C VAL A 18 12.42 3.50 -26.61
N LEU A 19 12.15 4.76 -26.96
CA LEU A 19 10.83 5.36 -26.73
C LEU A 19 9.71 4.60 -27.44
N HIS A 20 9.90 4.16 -28.69
CA HIS A 20 8.91 3.33 -29.39
C HIS A 20 8.70 1.97 -28.73
N LEU A 21 9.76 1.34 -28.21
CA LEU A 21 9.64 0.09 -27.43
C LEU A 21 8.84 0.26 -26.13
N HIS A 22 9.02 1.41 -25.48
CA HIS A 22 8.27 1.73 -24.26
C HIS A 22 6.81 2.11 -24.54
N ASN A 23 6.51 2.66 -25.73
CA ASN A 23 5.23 3.23 -26.12
C ASN A 23 4.63 2.52 -27.36
N PRO A 24 4.37 1.22 -27.32
CA PRO A 24 3.88 0.47 -28.47
C PRO A 24 2.51 0.96 -28.97
N TRP A 25 1.75 1.68 -28.17
CA TRP A 25 0.47 2.27 -28.58
C TRP A 25 0.61 3.39 -29.62
N TRP A 26 1.77 4.00 -29.78
CA TRP A 26 2.00 4.97 -30.86
C TRP A 26 1.85 4.31 -32.23
N GLU A 27 2.16 3.02 -32.32
CA GLU A 27 2.02 2.23 -33.56
C GLU A 27 0.70 1.44 -33.58
N PHE A 28 0.43 0.67 -32.48
CA PHE A 28 -0.70 -0.27 -32.42
C PHE A 28 -2.01 0.35 -31.92
N LYS A 29 -2.01 1.63 -31.52
CA LYS A 29 -3.16 2.39 -30.98
C LYS A 29 -3.85 1.76 -29.76
N ARG A 30 -3.18 0.83 -29.09
CA ARG A 30 -3.65 0.15 -27.88
C ARG A 30 -2.48 -0.28 -27.02
N VAL A 31 -2.70 -0.37 -25.71
CA VAL A 31 -1.74 -0.96 -24.77
C VAL A 31 -1.79 -2.50 -24.86
N PRO A 32 -0.66 -3.21 -24.86
CA PRO A 32 -0.68 -4.66 -24.81
C PRO A 32 -1.44 -5.18 -23.57
N SER A 33 -2.34 -6.17 -23.77
CA SER A 33 -3.17 -6.73 -22.69
C SER A 33 -2.35 -7.40 -21.57
N SER A 34 -1.13 -7.84 -21.88
CA SER A 34 -0.20 -8.36 -20.88
C SER A 34 0.32 -7.29 -19.91
N LYS A 35 0.26 -6.00 -20.27
CA LYS A 35 0.68 -4.86 -19.46
C LYS A 35 -0.49 -4.21 -18.72
N ALA A 36 -1.60 -3.94 -19.41
CA ALA A 36 -2.82 -3.39 -18.84
C ALA A 36 -3.79 -4.53 -18.47
N LEU A 37 -3.55 -5.16 -17.31
CA LEU A 37 -4.38 -6.26 -16.82
C LEU A 37 -5.84 -5.82 -16.60
N PRO A 38 -6.84 -6.71 -16.84
CA PRO A 38 -8.26 -6.32 -16.83
C PRO A 38 -8.77 -5.93 -15.44
N PHE A 39 -8.30 -6.56 -14.37
CA PHE A 39 -8.73 -6.26 -13.01
C PHE A 39 -8.24 -4.88 -12.58
N LYS A 40 -9.17 -3.97 -12.32
CA LYS A 40 -8.89 -2.59 -11.88
C LYS A 40 -9.10 -2.46 -10.38
N ARG A 41 -8.02 -2.24 -9.65
CA ARG A 41 -8.04 -1.95 -8.22
C ARG A 41 -8.70 -0.60 -7.94
N ARG A 42 -9.12 -0.40 -6.71
CA ARG A 42 -9.67 0.89 -6.25
C ARG A 42 -8.72 2.06 -6.50
N ASP A 43 -7.41 1.82 -6.41
CA ASP A 43 -6.38 2.80 -6.69
C ASP A 43 -6.43 3.33 -8.14
N PHE A 44 -6.85 2.51 -9.10
CA PHE A 44 -7.05 2.96 -10.49
C PHE A 44 -8.08 4.10 -10.57
N TYR A 45 -9.22 3.95 -9.91
CA TYR A 45 -10.27 4.98 -9.94
C TYR A 45 -9.86 6.26 -9.21
N LYS A 46 -9.12 6.15 -8.10
CA LYS A 46 -8.54 7.30 -7.39
C LYS A 46 -7.56 8.05 -8.28
N LEU A 47 -6.66 7.34 -8.94
CA LEU A 47 -5.68 7.92 -9.85
C LEU A 47 -6.34 8.52 -11.08
N LEU A 48 -7.43 7.93 -11.58
CA LEU A 48 -8.19 8.47 -12.70
C LEU A 48 -8.79 9.86 -12.37
N GLU A 49 -9.27 10.06 -11.13
CA GLU A 49 -9.71 11.38 -10.67
C GLU A 49 -8.52 12.35 -10.53
N GLU A 50 -7.36 11.87 -10.09
CA GLU A 50 -6.14 12.68 -9.99
C GLU A 50 -5.61 13.17 -11.36
N LEU A 51 -5.98 12.54 -12.47
CA LEU A 51 -5.64 13.04 -13.80
C LEU A 51 -6.24 14.43 -14.09
N LYS A 52 -7.33 14.77 -13.41
CA LYS A 52 -8.01 16.07 -13.54
C LYS A 52 -7.32 17.16 -12.72
N ASN A 53 -6.48 16.79 -11.76
CA ASN A 53 -5.76 17.72 -10.90
C ASN A 53 -4.47 18.20 -11.62
N PRO A 54 -4.15 19.50 -11.64
CA PRO A 54 -2.92 20.00 -12.28
C PRO A 54 -1.62 19.53 -11.59
N LYS A 55 -1.68 19.10 -10.34
CA LYS A 55 -0.50 18.64 -9.61
C LYS A 55 0.12 17.38 -10.22
N VAL A 56 1.41 17.18 -10.02
CA VAL A 56 2.08 15.91 -10.32
C VAL A 56 1.46 14.80 -9.48
N ALA A 57 1.08 13.69 -10.09
CA ALA A 57 0.62 12.50 -9.36
C ALA A 57 1.81 11.56 -9.13
N ALA A 58 2.11 11.23 -7.87
CA ALA A 58 3.15 10.27 -7.53
C ALA A 58 2.55 9.00 -6.95
N ILE A 59 2.81 7.88 -7.62
CA ILE A 59 2.37 6.54 -7.23
C ILE A 59 3.52 5.88 -6.46
N ILE A 60 3.39 5.76 -5.15
CA ILE A 60 4.42 5.16 -4.29
C ILE A 60 3.92 3.87 -3.64
N GLY A 61 4.82 3.01 -3.25
CA GLY A 61 4.46 1.75 -2.58
C GLY A 61 5.57 0.70 -2.70
N ALA A 62 5.44 -0.38 -1.97
CA ALA A 62 6.40 -1.47 -2.01
C ALA A 62 6.64 -1.98 -3.45
N ARG A 63 7.79 -2.60 -3.67
CA ARG A 63 8.07 -3.26 -4.96
C ARG A 63 7.03 -4.35 -5.23
N ARG A 64 6.64 -4.56 -6.50
CA ARG A 64 5.69 -5.63 -6.93
C ARG A 64 4.23 -5.50 -6.46
N VAL A 65 3.80 -4.35 -5.93
CA VAL A 65 2.38 -4.12 -5.57
C VAL A 65 1.48 -3.73 -6.75
N GLY A 66 2.04 -3.58 -7.96
CA GLY A 66 1.29 -3.29 -9.19
C GLY A 66 1.29 -1.82 -9.64
N LYS A 67 2.24 -0.98 -9.20
CA LYS A 67 2.33 0.44 -9.63
C LYS A 67 2.40 0.60 -11.14
N THR A 68 3.30 -0.12 -11.80
CA THR A 68 3.47 -0.09 -13.26
C THR A 68 2.22 -0.59 -14.00
N VAL A 69 1.52 -1.61 -13.44
CA VAL A 69 0.24 -2.08 -14.01
C VAL A 69 -0.83 -0.99 -13.95
N LEU A 70 -0.94 -0.27 -12.83
CA LEU A 70 -1.85 0.88 -12.69
C LEU A 70 -1.51 1.98 -13.71
N MET A 71 -0.23 2.27 -13.93
CA MET A 71 0.19 3.21 -14.98
C MET A 71 -0.30 2.75 -16.36
N TYR A 72 -0.07 1.49 -16.74
CA TYR A 72 -0.52 0.99 -18.05
C TYR A 72 -2.05 0.97 -18.19
N GLN A 73 -2.80 0.70 -17.14
CA GLN A 73 -4.27 0.81 -17.14
C GLN A 73 -4.74 2.25 -17.36
N LEU A 74 -4.08 3.23 -16.75
CA LEU A 74 -4.36 4.65 -16.97
C LEU A 74 -3.99 5.06 -18.39
N ILE A 75 -2.85 4.62 -18.90
CA ILE A 75 -2.40 4.86 -20.29
C ILE A 75 -3.45 4.31 -21.27
N GLU A 76 -3.90 3.07 -21.08
CA GLU A 76 -4.95 2.47 -21.93
C GLU A 76 -6.24 3.31 -21.94
N HIS A 77 -6.65 3.77 -20.74
CA HIS A 77 -7.82 4.64 -20.64
C HIS A 77 -7.64 5.97 -21.37
N ILE A 78 -6.46 6.59 -21.27
CA ILE A 78 -6.18 7.88 -21.93
C ILE A 78 -6.06 7.68 -23.45
N VAL A 79 -5.31 6.67 -23.89
CA VAL A 79 -5.13 6.33 -25.32
C VAL A 79 -6.48 6.10 -26.01
N SER A 80 -7.41 5.42 -25.34
CA SER A 80 -8.75 5.17 -25.88
C SER A 80 -9.62 6.42 -26.02
N LYS A 81 -9.31 7.51 -25.28
CA LYS A 81 -10.11 8.75 -25.27
C LYS A 81 -9.49 9.89 -26.06
N LEU A 82 -8.17 10.07 -25.96
CA LEU A 82 -7.47 11.25 -26.47
C LEU A 82 -6.50 10.96 -27.61
N GLY A 83 -6.24 9.68 -27.88
CA GLY A 83 -5.28 9.25 -28.88
C GLY A 83 -3.91 8.85 -28.30
N PRO A 84 -3.17 8.00 -29.03
CA PRO A 84 -1.92 7.42 -28.57
C PRO A 84 -0.78 8.44 -28.47
N GLU A 85 -0.77 9.46 -29.30
CA GLU A 85 0.25 10.51 -29.33
C GLU A 85 0.22 11.42 -28.10
N ARG A 86 -0.89 11.43 -27.36
CA ARG A 86 -1.07 12.24 -26.14
C ARG A 86 -0.47 11.60 -24.88
N VAL A 87 0.12 10.42 -25.01
CA VAL A 87 0.65 9.67 -23.88
C VAL A 87 2.06 9.21 -24.15
N MET A 88 2.99 9.59 -23.27
CA MET A 88 4.36 9.08 -23.24
C MET A 88 4.61 8.35 -21.92
N TYR A 89 5.21 7.15 -21.99
CA TYR A 89 5.71 6.39 -20.86
C TYR A 89 7.23 6.18 -21.01
N LEU A 90 7.94 6.32 -19.90
CA LEU A 90 9.37 6.09 -19.83
C LEU A 90 9.71 5.38 -18.51
N SER A 91 10.40 4.23 -18.61
CA SER A 91 11.06 3.61 -17.47
C SER A 91 12.45 4.19 -17.31
N LEU A 92 12.72 4.82 -16.17
CA LEU A 92 13.99 5.49 -15.91
C LEU A 92 15.09 4.54 -15.43
N ASP A 93 14.76 3.26 -15.18
CA ASP A 93 15.72 2.22 -14.84
C ASP A 93 16.10 1.33 -16.07
N ASP A 94 15.72 1.75 -17.27
CA ASP A 94 16.10 1.05 -18.51
C ASP A 94 17.62 1.11 -18.72
N PRO A 95 18.31 -0.03 -18.84
CA PRO A 95 19.76 -0.07 -18.98
C PRO A 95 20.31 0.53 -20.29
N TYR A 96 19.48 0.64 -21.31
CA TYR A 96 19.86 1.26 -22.59
C TYR A 96 19.76 2.81 -22.57
N LEU A 97 18.99 3.35 -21.63
CA LEU A 97 18.87 4.80 -21.44
C LEU A 97 19.51 5.17 -20.08
N LYS A 98 20.76 5.62 -20.10
CA LYS A 98 21.36 6.27 -18.92
C LYS A 98 20.79 7.67 -18.78
N VAL A 99 19.53 7.76 -18.32
CA VAL A 99 18.81 9.03 -18.25
C VAL A 99 19.38 9.91 -17.15
N ASP A 100 19.87 11.09 -17.54
CA ASP A 100 20.11 12.24 -16.67
C ASP A 100 19.11 13.36 -17.02
N VAL A 101 19.21 14.48 -16.31
CA VAL A 101 18.32 15.64 -16.53
C VAL A 101 18.40 16.19 -17.98
N LYS A 102 19.59 16.13 -18.61
CA LYS A 102 19.78 16.61 -19.99
C LYS A 102 19.14 15.66 -21.00
N ILE A 103 19.39 14.35 -20.83
CA ILE A 103 18.79 13.31 -21.65
C ILE A 103 17.26 13.32 -21.53
N LEU A 104 16.71 13.52 -20.32
CA LEU A 104 15.27 13.67 -20.16
C LEU A 104 14.72 14.88 -20.92
N GLY A 105 15.44 16.00 -20.93
CA GLY A 105 15.11 17.17 -21.74
C GLY A 105 15.08 16.84 -23.23
N LEU A 106 16.13 16.18 -23.76
CA LEU A 106 16.19 15.73 -25.14
C LEU A 106 15.05 14.77 -25.49
N ILE A 107 14.70 13.84 -24.61
CA ILE A 107 13.56 12.92 -24.76
C ILE A 107 12.26 13.72 -24.97
N PHE A 108 12.02 14.76 -24.17
CA PHE A 108 10.83 15.60 -24.34
C PHE A 108 10.83 16.38 -25.67
N ASP A 109 11.98 16.89 -26.08
CA ASP A 109 12.12 17.59 -27.38
C ASP A 109 11.85 16.62 -28.53
N LEU A 110 12.39 15.41 -28.50
CA LEU A 110 12.15 14.40 -29.52
C LEU A 110 10.67 13.95 -29.55
N TYR A 111 10.05 13.78 -28.39
CA TYR A 111 8.62 13.45 -28.29
C TYR A 111 7.75 14.57 -28.89
N SER A 112 8.03 15.83 -28.53
CA SER A 112 7.35 17.00 -29.07
C SER A 112 7.47 17.07 -30.58
N LYS A 113 8.69 16.92 -31.12
CA LYS A 113 9.00 17.08 -32.56
C LYS A 113 8.44 15.95 -33.40
N TYR A 114 8.58 14.68 -32.94
CA TYR A 114 8.31 13.53 -33.82
C TYR A 114 6.98 12.82 -33.55
N ILE A 115 6.46 12.88 -32.32
CA ILE A 115 5.23 12.20 -31.95
C ILE A 115 4.07 13.18 -31.82
N LEU A 116 4.18 14.22 -30.99
CA LEU A 116 3.17 15.27 -30.88
C LEU A 116 3.07 16.14 -32.09
N LYS A 117 4.19 16.36 -32.81
CA LYS A 117 4.34 17.24 -33.99
C LYS A 117 3.91 18.69 -33.73
N GLN A 118 4.04 19.13 -32.50
CA GLN A 118 3.77 20.50 -32.05
C GLN A 118 4.54 20.82 -30.78
N PRO A 119 4.95 22.08 -30.54
CA PRO A 119 5.59 22.51 -29.31
C PRO A 119 4.66 22.34 -28.10
N PHE A 120 5.21 22.09 -26.92
CA PHE A 120 4.42 22.00 -25.69
C PHE A 120 3.70 23.30 -25.33
N SER A 121 4.21 24.46 -25.77
CA SER A 121 3.55 25.77 -25.59
C SER A 121 2.22 25.89 -26.34
N ASP A 122 2.05 25.15 -27.45
CA ASP A 122 0.91 25.29 -28.38
C ASP A 122 -0.15 24.21 -28.13
N ILE A 123 0.04 23.38 -27.10
CA ILE A 123 -0.87 22.28 -26.76
C ILE A 123 -2.20 22.83 -26.24
N THR A 124 -3.30 22.45 -26.88
CA THR A 124 -4.67 22.81 -26.51
C THR A 124 -5.36 21.75 -25.66
N GLU A 125 -5.04 20.47 -25.88
CA GLU A 125 -5.53 19.32 -25.11
C GLU A 125 -4.41 18.73 -24.26
N PRO A 126 -4.70 18.16 -23.06
CA PRO A 126 -3.68 17.68 -22.15
C PRO A 126 -2.83 16.54 -22.74
N VAL A 127 -1.56 16.56 -22.41
CA VAL A 127 -0.58 15.50 -22.67
C VAL A 127 -0.21 14.86 -21.34
N TYR A 128 -0.07 13.54 -21.31
CA TYR A 128 0.21 12.76 -20.11
C TYR A 128 1.58 12.11 -20.23
N ILE A 129 2.46 12.40 -19.29
CA ILE A 129 3.82 11.87 -19.23
C ILE A 129 3.95 10.99 -17.98
N PHE A 130 4.23 9.70 -18.22
CA PHE A 130 4.42 8.69 -17.19
C PHE A 130 5.91 8.39 -17.04
N LEU A 131 6.48 8.65 -15.87
CA LEU A 131 7.88 8.37 -15.53
C LEU A 131 7.93 7.30 -14.44
N ASP A 132 8.32 6.09 -14.81
CA ASP A 132 8.41 4.97 -13.87
C ASP A 132 9.80 4.89 -13.23
N GLU A 133 9.88 4.47 -11.96
CA GLU A 133 11.09 4.39 -11.15
C GLU A 133 11.85 5.74 -11.05
N ILE A 134 11.12 6.81 -10.78
CA ILE A 134 11.61 8.21 -10.79
C ILE A 134 12.83 8.44 -9.89
N GLN A 135 12.99 7.65 -8.83
CA GLN A 135 14.11 7.74 -7.89
C GLN A 135 15.46 7.36 -8.51
N THR A 136 15.49 6.81 -9.71
CA THR A 136 16.74 6.53 -10.43
C THR A 136 17.37 7.77 -11.06
N LEU A 137 16.59 8.84 -11.22
CA LEU A 137 17.02 10.10 -11.80
C LEU A 137 17.33 11.14 -10.69
N ASP A 138 18.58 11.46 -10.48
CA ASP A 138 18.96 12.54 -9.56
C ASP A 138 18.48 13.91 -10.09
N GLY A 139 17.83 14.71 -9.22
CA GLY A 139 17.36 16.06 -9.58
C GLY A 139 16.02 16.07 -10.36
N TRP A 140 15.31 14.96 -10.44
CA TRP A 140 14.01 14.85 -11.12
C TRP A 140 12.99 15.88 -10.64
N GLU A 141 13.03 16.22 -9.36
CA GLU A 141 12.13 17.19 -8.73
C GLU A 141 12.26 18.59 -9.31
N LEU A 142 13.49 18.99 -9.68
CA LEU A 142 13.75 20.29 -10.30
C LEU A 142 13.20 20.33 -11.73
N VAL A 143 13.27 19.21 -12.46
CA VAL A 143 12.69 19.08 -13.79
C VAL A 143 11.18 19.24 -13.72
N LEU A 144 10.52 18.47 -12.84
CA LEU A 144 9.05 18.53 -12.72
C LEU A 144 8.58 19.89 -12.22
N LYS A 145 9.34 20.51 -11.27
CA LYS A 145 9.05 21.89 -10.84
C LYS A 145 9.09 22.86 -12.00
N ARG A 146 10.15 22.81 -12.81
CA ARG A 146 10.27 23.67 -14.01
C ARG A 146 9.07 23.51 -14.95
N TRP A 147 8.68 22.26 -15.25
CA TRP A 147 7.52 21.98 -16.11
C TRP A 147 6.21 22.46 -15.50
N PHE A 148 6.02 22.31 -14.20
CA PHE A 148 4.86 22.82 -13.50
C PHE A 148 4.80 24.37 -13.54
N ASP A 149 5.94 25.04 -13.36
CA ASP A 149 6.03 26.50 -13.35
C ASP A 149 5.87 27.10 -14.78
N LEU A 150 6.09 26.31 -15.86
CA LEU A 150 5.80 26.71 -17.26
C LEU A 150 4.32 26.68 -17.60
N ASP A 151 3.49 26.07 -16.76
CA ASP A 151 2.01 25.96 -16.88
C ASP A 151 1.53 25.40 -18.24
N TYR A 152 2.34 24.51 -18.84
CA TYR A 152 1.92 23.78 -20.04
C TYR A 152 0.84 22.76 -19.69
N LYS A 153 -0.05 22.43 -20.62
CA LYS A 153 -1.06 21.37 -20.45
C LYS A 153 -0.44 19.97 -20.42
N VAL A 154 0.55 19.78 -19.58
CA VAL A 154 1.25 18.50 -19.39
C VAL A 154 0.98 17.97 -17.99
N LYS A 155 0.42 16.79 -17.88
CA LYS A 155 0.19 16.07 -16.63
C LYS A 155 1.26 15.02 -16.42
N PHE A 156 2.02 15.14 -15.34
CA PHE A 156 3.01 14.14 -14.95
C PHE A 156 2.42 13.13 -13.96
N LEU A 157 2.67 11.85 -14.25
CA LEU A 157 2.49 10.75 -13.30
C LEU A 157 3.84 10.08 -13.11
N VAL A 158 4.30 10.00 -11.87
CA VAL A 158 5.57 9.38 -11.55
C VAL A 158 5.37 8.19 -10.64
N SER A 159 6.22 7.17 -10.72
CA SER A 159 6.22 6.08 -9.76
C SER A 159 7.54 5.94 -9.02
N GLY A 160 7.50 5.34 -7.83
CA GLY A 160 8.70 4.98 -7.10
C GLY A 160 8.46 3.89 -6.05
N SER A 161 9.48 3.04 -5.85
CA SER A 161 9.43 1.93 -4.90
C SER A 161 9.71 2.34 -3.45
N SER A 162 10.20 3.55 -3.21
CA SER A 162 10.51 4.08 -1.88
C SER A 162 9.91 5.47 -1.69
N SER A 163 9.24 5.66 -0.56
CA SER A 163 8.73 6.98 -0.19
C SER A 163 9.82 7.98 0.15
N VAL A 164 11.01 7.52 0.56
CA VAL A 164 12.10 8.40 1.03
C VAL A 164 12.56 9.35 -0.06
N ASN A 165 12.90 8.82 -1.23
CA ASN A 165 13.44 9.66 -2.31
C ASN A 165 12.40 10.64 -2.84
N ILE A 166 11.11 10.29 -2.76
CA ILE A 166 10.02 11.17 -3.18
C ILE A 166 9.65 12.17 -2.07
N LEU A 167 9.73 11.77 -0.80
CA LEU A 167 9.33 12.61 0.33
C LEU A 167 10.49 13.48 0.87
N THR A 168 11.75 13.01 0.79
CA THR A 168 12.90 13.73 1.36
C THR A 168 13.74 14.48 0.32
N GLY A 169 13.92 13.91 -0.88
CA GLY A 169 14.70 14.53 -1.96
C GLY A 169 13.91 15.58 -2.74
N GLY A 170 12.61 15.33 -2.95
CA GLY A 170 11.74 16.19 -3.77
C GLY A 170 10.80 17.09 -2.97
N ALA A 171 10.62 16.81 -1.66
CA ALA A 171 9.55 17.44 -0.88
C ALA A 171 9.65 18.96 -0.81
N GLU A 172 10.86 19.53 -0.65
CA GLU A 172 11.00 20.99 -0.52
C GLU A 172 10.68 21.73 -1.83
N SER A 173 11.12 21.20 -2.97
CA SER A 173 10.91 21.85 -4.29
C SER A 173 9.52 21.63 -4.87
N LEU A 174 8.85 20.52 -4.50
CA LEU A 174 7.52 20.14 -4.98
C LEU A 174 6.41 20.30 -3.93
N VAL A 175 6.67 20.92 -2.78
CA VAL A 175 5.64 21.22 -1.76
C VAL A 175 4.46 21.93 -2.43
N GLY A 176 3.26 21.40 -2.21
CA GLY A 176 2.02 21.90 -2.80
C GLY A 176 1.79 21.56 -4.27
N ARG A 177 2.79 21.02 -5.00
CA ARG A 177 2.74 20.69 -6.43
C ARG A 177 2.60 19.20 -6.73
N ILE A 178 2.73 18.35 -5.72
CA ILE A 178 2.67 16.89 -5.85
C ILE A 178 1.53 16.32 -5.01
N HIS A 179 0.83 15.32 -5.55
CA HIS A 179 -0.15 14.51 -4.83
C HIS A 179 0.38 13.07 -4.75
N LEU A 180 0.38 12.50 -3.54
CA LEU A 180 0.91 11.17 -3.28
C LEU A 180 -0.22 10.15 -3.16
N GLN A 181 -0.22 9.14 -4.03
CA GLN A 181 -1.06 7.96 -3.91
C GLN A 181 -0.20 6.78 -3.45
N ILE A 182 -0.50 6.26 -2.26
CA ILE A 182 0.18 5.07 -1.73
C ILE A 182 -0.55 3.82 -2.21
N VAL A 183 0.16 2.93 -2.90
CA VAL A 183 -0.33 1.63 -3.34
C VAL A 183 0.24 0.54 -2.42
N PHE A 184 -0.64 -0.13 -1.69
CA PHE A 184 -0.31 -1.24 -0.81
C PHE A 184 -0.49 -2.59 -1.54
N PRO A 185 0.00 -3.72 -1.00
CA PRO A 185 -0.46 -5.05 -1.41
C PRO A 185 -1.99 -5.11 -1.39
N MET A 186 -2.62 -5.99 -2.13
CA MET A 186 -4.09 -6.10 -2.19
C MET A 186 -4.68 -6.32 -0.79
N LYS A 187 -5.83 -5.69 -0.52
CA LYS A 187 -6.65 -5.99 0.66
C LYS A 187 -7.35 -7.34 0.47
N PHE A 188 -7.85 -7.92 1.54
CA PHE A 188 -8.59 -9.18 1.48
C PHE A 188 -9.74 -9.12 0.46
N LEU A 189 -10.56 -8.09 0.47
CA LEU A 189 -11.60 -7.89 -0.52
C LEU A 189 -11.06 -7.85 -1.96
N GLU A 190 -9.96 -7.13 -2.19
CA GLU A 190 -9.34 -7.05 -3.53
C GLU A 190 -8.82 -8.41 -4.00
N THR A 191 -8.29 -9.26 -3.08
CA THR A 191 -7.85 -10.62 -3.45
C THR A 191 -9.01 -11.51 -3.85
N ILE A 192 -10.15 -11.43 -3.17
CA ILE A 192 -11.37 -12.14 -3.56
C ILE A 192 -11.83 -11.70 -4.95
N LEU A 193 -11.97 -10.40 -5.17
CA LEU A 193 -12.44 -9.85 -6.46
C LEU A 193 -11.49 -10.20 -7.61
N PHE A 194 -10.19 -10.21 -7.34
CA PHE A 194 -9.17 -10.56 -8.31
C PHE A 194 -9.26 -12.02 -8.79
N HIS A 195 -9.66 -12.94 -7.90
CA HIS A 195 -9.87 -14.35 -8.26
C HIS A 195 -11.19 -14.59 -8.98
N MET A 196 -12.24 -13.86 -8.63
CA MET A 196 -13.59 -14.15 -9.10
C MET A 196 -13.83 -13.64 -10.52
N ALA A 197 -13.26 -12.51 -10.92
CA ALA A 197 -13.36 -11.88 -12.25
C ALA A 197 -14.80 -11.86 -12.82
N ASP A 198 -15.83 -11.72 -11.97
CA ASP A 198 -17.25 -11.69 -12.31
C ASP A 198 -17.87 -10.36 -11.89
N GLU A 199 -18.48 -9.62 -12.83
CA GLU A 199 -19.04 -8.29 -12.57
C GLU A 199 -20.18 -8.28 -11.54
N ASN A 200 -21.04 -9.29 -11.52
CA ASN A 200 -22.15 -9.35 -10.57
C ASN A 200 -21.64 -9.62 -9.17
N PHE A 201 -20.63 -10.49 -9.07
CA PHE A 201 -19.94 -10.77 -7.83
C PHE A 201 -19.24 -9.51 -7.30
N GLU A 202 -18.52 -8.81 -8.17
CA GLU A 202 -17.83 -7.57 -7.84
C GLU A 202 -18.83 -6.51 -7.33
N ARG A 203 -19.95 -6.28 -8.02
CA ARG A 203 -20.99 -5.32 -7.57
C ARG A 203 -21.52 -5.67 -6.20
N ARG A 204 -21.81 -6.96 -5.95
CA ARG A 204 -22.35 -7.44 -4.66
C ARG A 204 -21.34 -7.20 -3.53
N PHE A 205 -20.09 -7.58 -3.69
CA PHE A 205 -19.06 -7.40 -2.67
C PHE A 205 -18.68 -5.93 -2.44
N ASN A 206 -18.67 -5.13 -3.48
CA ASN A 206 -18.48 -3.67 -3.35
C ASN A 206 -19.65 -3.01 -2.60
N LYS A 207 -20.87 -3.47 -2.81
CA LYS A 207 -22.04 -3.03 -2.04
C LYS A 207 -21.90 -3.38 -0.57
N VAL A 208 -21.55 -4.63 -0.25
CA VAL A 208 -21.26 -5.08 1.12
C VAL A 208 -20.20 -4.21 1.78
N ASN A 209 -19.06 -3.97 1.11
CA ASN A 209 -18.00 -3.09 1.64
C ASN A 209 -18.52 -1.68 1.94
N TRP A 210 -19.32 -1.12 1.04
CA TRP A 210 -19.89 0.21 1.22
C TRP A 210 -20.86 0.27 2.41
N GLU A 211 -21.81 -0.68 2.52
CA GLU A 211 -22.80 -0.74 3.60
C GLU A 211 -22.15 -0.91 4.97
N LEU A 212 -21.13 -1.79 5.07
CA LEU A 212 -20.37 -1.99 6.30
C LEU A 212 -19.61 -0.72 6.72
N ARG A 213 -19.00 -0.02 5.78
CA ARG A 213 -18.29 1.25 6.03
C ARG A 213 -19.23 2.37 6.46
N GLU A 214 -20.38 2.49 5.83
CA GLU A 214 -21.38 3.49 6.23
C GLU A 214 -21.94 3.19 7.63
N GLY A 215 -22.26 1.93 7.94
CA GLY A 215 -22.65 1.52 9.30
C GLY A 215 -21.58 1.87 10.34
N PHE A 216 -20.30 1.59 10.02
CA PHE A 216 -19.17 1.92 10.89
C PHE A 216 -19.03 3.44 11.11
N LYS A 217 -19.15 4.25 10.05
CA LYS A 217 -19.13 5.73 10.16
C LYS A 217 -20.28 6.25 11.02
N ILE A 218 -21.50 5.75 10.81
CA ILE A 218 -22.69 6.16 11.59
C ILE A 218 -22.48 5.84 13.06
N ALA A 219 -21.97 4.65 13.38
CA ALA A 219 -21.68 4.25 14.75
C ALA A 219 -20.69 5.21 15.42
N ILE A 220 -19.66 5.67 14.70
CA ILE A 220 -18.70 6.65 15.22
C ILE A 220 -19.37 8.04 15.39
N GLN A 221 -20.04 8.52 14.36
CA GLN A 221 -20.59 9.88 14.35
C GLN A 221 -21.71 10.06 15.38
N LYS A 222 -22.65 9.12 15.42
CA LYS A 222 -23.86 9.18 16.22
C LYS A 222 -23.79 8.43 17.55
N ASN A 223 -22.69 7.72 17.83
CA ASN A 223 -22.55 6.76 18.94
C ASN A 223 -23.66 5.68 18.91
N ASP A 224 -23.99 5.21 17.70
CA ASP A 224 -25.05 4.24 17.43
C ASP A 224 -24.45 2.95 16.91
N VAL A 225 -24.04 2.08 17.84
CA VAL A 225 -23.45 0.76 17.52
C VAL A 225 -24.48 -0.21 16.96
N ASP A 226 -25.78 -0.04 17.29
CA ASP A 226 -26.85 -0.93 16.83
C ASP A 226 -27.03 -0.86 15.31
N THR A 227 -26.94 0.33 14.72
CA THR A 227 -26.94 0.51 13.26
C THR A 227 -25.79 -0.24 12.60
N PHE A 228 -24.58 -0.19 13.16
CA PHE A 228 -23.44 -0.92 12.63
C PHE A 228 -23.61 -2.44 12.79
N TYR A 229 -24.11 -2.89 13.95
CA TYR A 229 -24.38 -4.31 14.17
C TYR A 229 -25.45 -4.85 13.19
N SER A 230 -26.50 -4.07 12.94
CA SER A 230 -27.52 -4.43 11.96
C SER A 230 -26.95 -4.60 10.56
N ALA A 231 -26.10 -3.65 10.11
CA ALA A 231 -25.41 -3.74 8.83
C ALA A 231 -24.50 -4.99 8.75
N LEU A 232 -23.73 -5.29 9.81
CA LEU A 232 -22.92 -6.50 9.86
C LEU A 232 -23.75 -7.77 9.74
N ARG A 233 -24.87 -7.87 10.46
CA ARG A 233 -25.74 -9.03 10.46
C ARG A 233 -26.44 -9.25 9.10
N GLU A 234 -26.95 -8.19 8.50
CA GLU A 234 -27.58 -8.25 7.19
C GLU A 234 -26.61 -8.69 6.11
N ASN A 235 -25.41 -8.12 6.12
CA ASN A 235 -24.38 -8.48 5.15
C ASN A 235 -23.80 -9.88 5.38
N ALA A 236 -23.62 -10.31 6.63
CA ALA A 236 -23.25 -11.70 6.92
C ALA A 236 -24.29 -12.70 6.39
N ASN A 237 -25.58 -12.43 6.59
CA ASN A 237 -26.66 -13.26 6.07
C ASN A 237 -26.68 -13.28 4.53
N SER A 238 -26.44 -12.14 3.88
CA SER A 238 -26.42 -12.04 2.40
C SER A 238 -25.28 -12.84 1.77
N LEU A 239 -24.19 -13.08 2.53
CA LEU A 239 -23.00 -13.82 2.10
C LEU A 239 -22.97 -15.27 2.60
N ALA A 240 -24.03 -15.75 3.30
CA ALA A 240 -24.05 -17.10 3.87
C ALA A 240 -23.78 -18.20 2.85
N GLY A 241 -24.26 -18.04 1.61
CA GLY A 241 -24.00 -18.99 0.52
C GLY A 241 -22.56 -19.00 -0.03
N ASP A 242 -21.74 -17.99 0.31
CA ASP A 242 -20.36 -17.87 -0.15
C ASP A 242 -19.35 -18.12 0.98
N ILE A 243 -19.80 -18.43 2.19
CA ILE A 243 -18.94 -18.45 3.38
C ILE A 243 -17.76 -19.41 3.25
N ASP A 244 -17.97 -20.62 2.73
CA ASP A 244 -16.91 -21.61 2.57
C ASP A 244 -15.82 -21.10 1.62
N ARG A 245 -16.23 -20.45 0.53
CA ARG A 245 -15.31 -19.83 -0.42
C ARG A 245 -14.56 -18.65 0.20
N ILE A 246 -15.26 -17.79 0.94
CA ILE A 246 -14.64 -16.66 1.66
C ILE A 246 -13.60 -17.19 2.66
N MET A 247 -13.90 -18.29 3.37
CA MET A 247 -12.97 -18.88 4.33
C MET A 247 -11.72 -19.49 3.66
N LEU A 248 -11.87 -20.10 2.47
CA LEU A 248 -10.71 -20.56 1.68
C LEU A 248 -9.83 -19.38 1.24
N PHE A 249 -10.42 -18.29 0.76
CA PHE A 249 -9.67 -17.08 0.44
C PHE A 249 -9.01 -16.46 1.67
N LEU A 250 -9.67 -16.49 2.83
CA LEU A 250 -9.09 -16.00 4.08
C LEU A 250 -7.84 -16.80 4.47
N GLN A 251 -7.90 -18.12 4.42
CA GLN A 251 -6.74 -18.99 4.71
C GLN A 251 -5.59 -18.68 3.76
N SER A 252 -5.86 -18.60 2.44
CA SER A 252 -4.89 -18.24 1.44
C SER A 252 -4.28 -16.85 1.71
N TYR A 253 -5.10 -15.87 2.06
CA TYR A 253 -4.65 -14.51 2.37
C TYR A 253 -3.77 -14.44 3.62
N LEU A 254 -4.12 -15.17 4.68
CA LEU A 254 -3.30 -15.26 5.89
C LEU A 254 -1.95 -15.91 5.63
N LEU A 255 -1.87 -16.89 4.71
CA LEU A 255 -0.63 -17.54 4.31
C LEU A 255 0.19 -16.68 3.34
N LYS A 256 -0.38 -16.29 2.21
CA LYS A 256 0.32 -15.72 1.05
C LYS A 256 0.39 -14.19 1.04
N GLY A 257 -0.49 -13.51 1.81
CA GLY A 257 -0.61 -12.04 1.76
C GLY A 257 -1.32 -11.51 0.52
N GLY A 258 -1.09 -10.23 0.21
CA GLY A 258 -1.81 -9.49 -0.82
C GLY A 258 -0.95 -9.06 -2.03
N TYR A 259 0.25 -9.58 -2.25
CA TYR A 259 1.02 -9.26 -3.44
C TYR A 259 0.36 -9.86 -4.69
N PRO A 260 0.02 -9.06 -5.74
CA PRO A 260 -0.82 -9.52 -6.85
C PRO A 260 -0.33 -10.78 -7.56
N GLU A 261 0.98 -10.90 -7.76
CA GLU A 261 1.60 -12.04 -8.43
C GLU A 261 1.56 -13.29 -7.52
N VAL A 262 1.75 -13.10 -6.21
CA VAL A 262 1.69 -14.17 -5.19
C VAL A 262 0.26 -14.65 -4.97
N VAL A 263 -0.71 -13.77 -5.03
CA VAL A 263 -2.15 -14.13 -4.95
C VAL A 263 -2.51 -15.11 -6.06
N LYS A 264 -1.89 -15.00 -7.26
CA LYS A 264 -2.10 -15.94 -8.38
C LYS A 264 -1.33 -17.26 -8.26
N ALA A 265 -0.36 -17.37 -7.36
CA ALA A 265 0.45 -18.58 -7.24
C ALA A 265 -0.43 -19.80 -6.89
N GLU A 266 -0.25 -20.90 -7.62
CA GLU A 266 -1.05 -22.12 -7.46
C GLU A 266 -0.69 -22.88 -6.19
N ASP A 267 0.59 -22.84 -5.80
CA ASP A 267 1.13 -23.54 -4.64
C ASP A 267 1.90 -22.61 -3.69
N LEU A 268 2.20 -23.12 -2.49
CA LEU A 268 2.90 -22.34 -1.45
C LEU A 268 4.40 -22.20 -1.74
N ASP A 269 5.02 -23.12 -2.45
CA ASP A 269 6.45 -23.06 -2.74
C ASP A 269 6.75 -21.96 -3.76
N SER A 270 5.98 -21.86 -4.83
CA SER A 270 6.04 -20.76 -5.80
C SER A 270 5.75 -19.41 -5.15
N ALA A 271 4.79 -19.36 -4.23
CA ALA A 271 4.49 -18.17 -3.45
C ALA A 271 5.69 -17.77 -2.55
N ALA A 272 6.30 -18.73 -1.87
CA ALA A 272 7.46 -18.51 -1.00
C ALA A 272 8.67 -18.00 -1.78
N GLU A 273 8.97 -18.58 -2.94
CA GLU A 273 10.06 -18.14 -3.82
C GLU A 273 9.88 -16.69 -4.28
N SER A 274 8.66 -16.36 -4.73
CA SER A 274 8.32 -15.01 -5.15
C SER A 274 8.48 -14.01 -4.01
N LEU A 275 7.93 -14.31 -2.82
CA LEU A 275 8.01 -13.44 -1.64
C LEU A 275 9.45 -13.26 -1.14
N LYS A 276 10.26 -14.32 -1.12
CA LYS A 276 11.70 -14.23 -0.81
C LYS A 276 12.42 -13.30 -1.78
N THR A 277 12.12 -13.46 -3.07
CA THR A 277 12.68 -12.59 -4.11
C THR A 277 12.27 -11.13 -3.88
N TYR A 278 11.01 -10.85 -3.56
CA TYR A 278 10.55 -9.46 -3.32
C TYR A 278 11.19 -8.86 -2.08
N LEU A 279 11.31 -9.64 -1.00
CA LEU A 279 11.99 -9.21 0.22
C LEU A 279 13.45 -8.88 -0.06
N ASN A 280 14.17 -9.77 -0.74
CA ASN A 280 15.58 -9.57 -1.10
C ASN A 280 15.78 -8.36 -2.01
N LEU A 281 14.95 -8.18 -3.04
CA LEU A 281 15.03 -7.01 -3.92
C LEU A 281 14.78 -5.72 -3.15
N THR A 282 13.81 -5.71 -2.23
CA THR A 282 13.53 -4.54 -1.39
C THR A 282 14.70 -4.24 -0.46
N ILE A 283 15.29 -5.26 0.16
CA ILE A 283 16.46 -5.10 1.04
C ILE A 283 17.66 -4.57 0.25
N TYR A 284 18.09 -5.30 -0.77
CA TYR A 284 19.37 -5.03 -1.42
C TYR A 284 19.30 -3.93 -2.48
N LYS A 285 18.27 -3.92 -3.34
CA LYS A 285 18.15 -2.93 -4.42
C LYS A 285 17.58 -1.59 -3.91
N ASP A 286 16.55 -1.63 -3.05
CA ASP A 286 15.86 -0.41 -2.63
C ASP A 286 16.44 0.21 -1.36
N ILE A 287 16.87 -0.60 -0.37
CA ILE A 287 17.33 -0.08 0.92
C ILE A 287 18.86 -0.02 0.99
N VAL A 288 19.54 -1.17 0.89
CA VAL A 288 21.00 -1.25 1.09
C VAL A 288 21.74 -0.32 0.13
N ARG A 289 21.35 -0.35 -1.15
CA ARG A 289 21.98 0.50 -2.19
C ARG A 289 21.65 1.98 -1.98
N THR A 290 20.39 2.33 -1.72
CA THR A 290 19.92 3.72 -1.60
C THR A 290 20.49 4.39 -0.36
N PHE A 291 20.49 3.71 0.79
CA PHE A 291 20.97 4.28 2.06
C PHE A 291 22.42 3.94 2.38
N LYS A 292 23.11 3.26 1.46
CA LYS A 292 24.53 2.85 1.60
C LYS A 292 24.76 2.13 2.94
N ILE A 293 23.93 1.13 3.23
CA ILE A 293 23.99 0.36 4.48
C ILE A 293 25.32 -0.38 4.54
N ARG A 294 26.06 -0.20 5.64
CA ARG A 294 27.40 -0.77 5.84
C ARG A 294 27.37 -2.25 6.21
N ASP A 295 26.32 -2.64 6.91
CA ASP A 295 26.13 -4.02 7.39
C ASP A 295 24.78 -4.56 6.92
N PRO A 296 24.73 -5.17 5.72
CA PRO A 296 23.49 -5.78 5.20
C PRO A 296 23.05 -7.01 5.99
N VAL A 297 23.98 -7.76 6.61
CA VAL A 297 23.66 -8.97 7.38
C VAL A 297 22.87 -8.60 8.63
N ALA A 298 23.37 -7.64 9.42
CA ALA A 298 22.63 -7.15 10.59
C ALA A 298 21.27 -6.53 10.22
N PHE A 299 21.14 -6.00 8.99
CA PHE A 299 19.87 -5.49 8.48
C PHE A 299 18.87 -6.63 8.18
N GLU A 300 19.32 -7.75 7.59
CA GLU A 300 18.49 -8.95 7.38
C GLU A 300 18.07 -9.59 8.70
N GLU A 301 19.01 -9.72 9.64
CA GLU A 301 18.71 -10.24 10.98
C GLU A 301 17.66 -9.38 11.69
N LEU A 302 17.74 -8.05 11.55
CA LEU A 302 16.71 -7.15 12.07
C LEU A 302 15.33 -7.49 11.52
N ILE A 303 15.19 -7.71 10.21
CA ILE A 303 13.90 -8.06 9.60
C ILE A 303 13.38 -9.38 10.16
N ALA A 304 14.24 -10.40 10.28
CA ALA A 304 13.86 -11.71 10.83
C ALA A 304 13.38 -11.58 12.29
N VAL A 305 14.07 -10.78 13.11
CA VAL A 305 13.67 -10.51 14.48
C VAL A 305 12.33 -9.76 14.53
N LEU A 306 12.17 -8.70 13.74
CA LEU A 306 10.92 -7.93 13.68
C LEU A 306 9.72 -8.78 13.21
N ALA A 307 9.95 -9.73 12.32
CA ALA A 307 8.92 -10.64 11.84
C ALA A 307 8.50 -11.68 12.92
N ARG A 308 9.45 -12.15 13.73
CA ARG A 308 9.18 -13.05 14.89
C ARG A 308 8.50 -12.30 16.04
N GLU A 309 8.97 -11.08 16.33
CA GLU A 309 8.44 -10.19 17.36
C GLU A 309 7.25 -9.33 16.84
N CYS A 310 6.67 -9.71 15.71
CA CYS A 310 5.52 -9.01 15.13
C CYS A 310 4.40 -8.88 16.15
N CYS A 311 3.76 -7.71 16.23
CA CYS A 311 2.73 -7.36 17.19
C CYS A 311 3.23 -7.13 18.63
N GLN A 312 4.53 -7.28 18.89
CA GLN A 312 5.10 -7.01 20.21
C GLN A 312 5.66 -5.59 20.31
N ARG A 313 5.79 -5.12 21.55
CA ARG A 313 6.43 -3.82 21.84
C ARG A 313 7.94 -3.97 21.77
N LEU A 314 8.59 -3.13 21.00
CA LEU A 314 10.04 -3.17 20.82
C LEU A 314 10.78 -2.35 21.88
N ASN A 315 11.66 -3.02 22.61
CA ASN A 315 12.71 -2.37 23.39
C ASN A 315 13.93 -2.09 22.49
N TYR A 316 14.04 -0.86 22.01
CA TYR A 316 15.13 -0.45 21.12
C TYR A 316 16.53 -0.63 21.70
N SER A 317 16.69 -0.54 23.01
CA SER A 317 18.01 -0.69 23.63
C SER A 317 18.42 -2.17 23.72
N GLU A 318 17.49 -3.03 24.01
CA GLU A 318 17.69 -4.48 24.02
C GLU A 318 17.93 -5.02 22.61
N LEU A 319 17.09 -4.65 21.66
CA LEU A 319 17.23 -5.06 20.25
C LEU A 319 18.56 -4.58 19.65
N ALA A 320 18.98 -3.35 19.94
CA ALA A 320 20.28 -2.84 19.51
C ALA A 320 21.46 -3.65 20.08
N ARG A 321 21.35 -4.08 21.34
CA ARG A 321 22.37 -4.94 21.97
C ARG A 321 22.38 -6.34 21.35
N THR A 322 21.22 -6.92 21.12
CA THR A 322 21.10 -8.27 20.50
C THR A 322 21.69 -8.33 19.10
N LEU A 323 21.50 -7.26 18.30
CA LEU A 323 22.01 -7.15 16.93
C LEU A 323 23.40 -6.49 16.85
N GLU A 324 24.05 -6.25 17.98
CA GLU A 324 25.36 -5.56 18.07
C GLU A 324 25.40 -4.19 17.35
N LEU A 325 24.25 -3.51 17.28
CA LEU A 325 24.07 -2.24 16.59
C LEU A 325 24.07 -1.06 17.60
N LYS A 326 24.54 0.09 17.15
CA LYS A 326 24.29 1.35 17.87
C LYS A 326 22.80 1.69 17.78
N ARG A 327 22.23 2.19 18.89
CA ARG A 327 20.78 2.54 18.96
C ARG A 327 20.33 3.50 17.83
N ASN A 328 21.19 4.44 17.42
CA ASN A 328 20.87 5.35 16.33
C ASN A 328 20.87 4.64 14.96
N THR A 329 21.78 3.68 14.75
CA THR A 329 21.80 2.84 13.56
C THR A 329 20.50 2.02 13.47
N LEU A 330 20.09 1.37 14.57
CA LEU A 330 18.82 0.63 14.64
C LEU A 330 17.62 1.52 14.30
N LYS A 331 17.56 2.75 14.85
CA LYS A 331 16.49 3.70 14.51
C LYS A 331 16.46 4.05 13.02
N SER A 332 17.63 4.25 12.41
CA SER A 332 17.74 4.49 10.98
C SER A 332 17.27 3.29 10.17
N TYR A 333 17.63 2.07 10.57
CA TYR A 333 17.21 0.84 9.90
C TYR A 333 15.69 0.65 9.97
N ILE A 334 15.08 0.86 11.14
CA ILE A 334 13.62 0.83 11.29
C ILE A 334 12.95 1.91 10.42
N TYR A 335 13.52 3.12 10.37
CA TYR A 335 13.02 4.16 9.49
C TYR A 335 13.07 3.73 8.00
N PHE A 336 14.16 3.11 7.55
CA PHE A 336 14.29 2.62 6.17
C PHE A 336 13.27 1.51 5.85
N LEU A 337 13.04 0.58 6.78
CA LEU A 337 12.02 -0.45 6.61
C LEU A 337 10.60 0.13 6.50
N LYS A 338 10.30 1.18 7.27
CA LYS A 338 9.01 1.90 7.18
C LYS A 338 8.85 2.58 5.84
N THR A 339 9.89 3.23 5.36
CA THR A 339 9.86 3.97 4.09
C THR A 339 9.83 3.07 2.87
N ALA A 340 10.31 1.84 3.00
CA ALA A 340 10.15 0.78 2.01
C ALA A 340 8.81 0.03 2.12
N PHE A 341 7.89 0.47 3.00
CA PHE A 341 6.58 -0.13 3.23
C PHE A 341 6.61 -1.58 3.73
N LEU A 342 7.73 -2.07 4.28
CA LEU A 342 7.82 -3.41 4.84
C LEU A 342 7.20 -3.50 6.22
N ILE A 343 7.35 -2.45 7.03
CA ILE A 343 6.82 -2.41 8.39
C ILE A 343 6.00 -1.15 8.66
N SER A 344 5.19 -1.21 9.70
CA SER A 344 4.55 -0.06 10.31
C SER A 344 4.71 -0.09 11.83
N GLU A 345 4.65 1.08 12.47
CA GLU A 345 4.70 1.23 13.91
C GLU A 345 3.33 1.65 14.45
N SER A 346 2.96 1.11 15.60
CA SER A 346 1.84 1.56 16.42
C SER A 346 2.38 2.25 17.68
N GLU A 347 1.94 3.46 17.94
CA GLU A 347 2.35 4.23 19.10
C GLU A 347 1.44 3.96 20.32
N TYR A 348 1.93 4.27 21.51
CA TYR A 348 1.07 4.26 22.69
C TYR A 348 -0.01 5.34 22.58
N TYR A 349 -1.29 4.98 22.77
CA TYR A 349 -2.38 5.96 22.71
C TYR A 349 -2.29 6.95 23.88
N SER A 350 -2.13 8.22 23.53
CA SER A 350 -2.15 9.33 24.48
C SER A 350 -2.41 10.64 23.74
N LYS A 351 -3.18 11.55 24.36
CA LYS A 351 -3.33 12.93 23.86
C LYS A 351 -2.01 13.71 23.94
N SER A 352 -1.10 13.33 24.84
CA SER A 352 0.24 13.95 24.98
C SER A 352 1.23 13.34 23.99
N ARG A 353 1.70 14.13 23.01
CA ARG A 353 2.73 13.73 22.06
C ARG A 353 4.04 13.32 22.75
N ALA A 354 4.45 14.03 23.81
CA ALA A 354 5.66 13.72 24.58
C ALA A 354 5.55 12.33 25.25
N LYS A 355 4.36 11.95 25.73
CA LYS A 355 4.13 10.62 26.29
C LYS A 355 4.18 9.54 25.24
N ARG A 356 3.64 9.78 24.03
CA ARG A 356 3.71 8.86 22.89
C ARG A 356 5.17 8.55 22.50
N ILE A 357 5.99 9.61 22.37
CA ILE A 357 7.40 9.48 21.96
C ILE A 357 8.24 8.68 22.97
N ARG A 358 7.93 8.79 24.27
CA ARG A 358 8.70 8.13 25.34
C ARG A 358 8.36 6.66 25.52
N ARG A 359 7.23 6.20 25.02
CA ARG A 359 6.78 4.81 25.17
C ARG A 359 7.33 3.94 24.02
N GLU A 360 7.50 2.66 24.33
CA GLU A 360 7.79 1.65 23.31
C GLU A 360 6.73 1.64 22.24
N LYS A 361 7.09 1.22 21.05
CA LYS A 361 6.18 1.08 19.91
C LYS A 361 5.97 -0.39 19.61
N LYS A 362 4.76 -0.78 19.20
CA LYS A 362 4.53 -2.07 18.55
C LYS A 362 4.97 -1.97 17.10
N VAL A 363 5.50 -3.05 16.54
CA VAL A 363 5.85 -3.14 15.11
C VAL A 363 5.05 -4.24 14.45
N TYR A 364 4.55 -3.94 13.26
CA TYR A 364 3.82 -4.85 12.39
C TYR A 364 4.53 -4.99 11.06
N ILE A 365 4.64 -6.21 10.54
CA ILE A 365 4.99 -6.42 9.13
C ILE A 365 3.71 -6.15 8.31
N ASN A 366 3.81 -5.34 7.25
CA ASN A 366 2.64 -4.84 6.52
C ASN A 366 1.94 -5.88 5.63
N ASP A 367 2.54 -7.05 5.43
CA ASP A 367 1.96 -8.13 4.63
C ASP A 367 2.23 -9.48 5.30
N SER A 368 1.19 -10.32 5.40
CA SER A 368 1.29 -11.63 6.06
C SER A 368 2.24 -12.58 5.33
N GLY A 369 2.23 -12.59 4.00
CA GLY A 369 3.13 -13.42 3.20
C GLY A 369 4.60 -13.06 3.41
N ILE A 370 4.93 -11.76 3.38
CA ILE A 370 6.29 -11.28 3.71
C ILE A 370 6.69 -11.68 5.14
N ARG A 371 5.78 -11.52 6.11
CA ARG A 371 6.03 -11.95 7.50
C ARG A 371 6.33 -13.45 7.58
N ASN A 372 5.48 -14.27 6.94
CA ASN A 372 5.59 -15.72 7.00
C ASN A 372 6.88 -16.24 6.34
N VAL A 373 7.27 -15.64 5.23
CA VAL A 373 8.55 -15.96 4.56
C VAL A 373 9.76 -15.54 5.39
N ALA A 374 9.71 -14.36 6.02
CA ALA A 374 10.82 -13.85 6.82
C ALA A 374 11.11 -14.71 8.06
N VAL A 375 10.10 -15.43 8.60
CA VAL A 375 10.29 -16.38 9.72
C VAL A 375 10.38 -17.84 9.28
N GLY A 376 10.28 -18.14 7.97
CA GLY A 376 10.28 -19.51 7.46
C GLY A 376 9.03 -20.32 7.76
N ALA A 377 7.89 -19.66 8.00
CA ALA A 377 6.62 -20.27 8.43
C ALA A 377 5.54 -20.26 7.32
N LEU A 378 5.90 -20.12 6.05
CA LEU A 378 4.94 -20.16 4.96
C LEU A 378 4.61 -21.61 4.59
N ASN A 379 3.75 -22.22 5.39
CA ASN A 379 3.24 -23.58 5.20
C ASN A 379 1.89 -23.73 5.93
N ASP A 380 1.14 -24.78 5.63
CA ASP A 380 -0.20 -25.04 6.19
C ASP A 380 -0.21 -25.24 7.71
N TYR A 381 0.92 -25.63 8.30
CA TYR A 381 1.05 -25.78 9.75
C TYR A 381 0.79 -24.47 10.49
N LEU A 382 1.08 -23.33 9.87
CA LEU A 382 0.78 -22.01 10.42
C LEU A 382 -0.70 -21.85 10.81
N LEU A 383 -1.61 -22.42 10.04
CA LEU A 383 -3.06 -22.32 10.31
C LEU A 383 -3.49 -23.12 11.54
N THR A 384 -2.67 -24.04 12.00
CA THR A 384 -2.92 -24.89 13.19
C THR A 384 -2.17 -24.42 14.44
N ASP A 385 -1.12 -23.60 14.28
CA ASP A 385 -0.39 -22.99 15.39
C ASP A 385 -1.13 -21.75 15.90
N ALA A 386 -1.88 -21.87 16.98
CA ALA A 386 -2.69 -20.79 17.52
C ALA A 386 -1.87 -19.54 17.90
N THR A 387 -0.59 -19.70 18.29
CA THR A 387 0.28 -18.59 18.69
C THR A 387 0.75 -17.80 17.48
N GLU A 388 1.29 -18.49 16.48
CA GLU A 388 1.80 -17.85 15.26
C GLU A 388 0.65 -17.29 14.42
N LEU A 389 -0.45 -18.04 14.29
CA LEU A 389 -1.66 -17.57 13.62
C LEU A 389 -2.24 -16.31 14.27
N GLY A 390 -2.22 -16.25 15.61
CA GLY A 390 -2.65 -15.07 16.37
C GLY A 390 -1.86 -13.81 16.00
N LYS A 391 -0.53 -13.91 15.87
CA LYS A 391 0.32 -12.79 15.42
C LYS A 391 0.02 -12.37 13.99
N VAL A 392 -0.16 -13.33 13.08
CA VAL A 392 -0.52 -13.04 11.68
C VAL A 392 -1.85 -12.29 11.62
N ILE A 393 -2.85 -12.75 12.34
CA ILE A 393 -4.18 -12.13 12.34
C ILE A 393 -4.14 -10.73 12.95
N GLU A 394 -3.45 -10.54 14.08
CA GLU A 394 -3.30 -9.19 14.67
C GLU A 394 -2.62 -8.24 13.69
N ALA A 395 -1.56 -8.67 12.98
CA ALA A 395 -0.89 -7.87 11.98
C ALA A 395 -1.80 -7.53 10.78
N VAL A 396 -2.57 -8.50 10.29
CA VAL A 396 -3.54 -8.30 9.20
C VAL A 396 -4.65 -7.33 9.62
N VAL A 397 -5.18 -7.47 10.84
CA VAL A 397 -6.19 -6.53 11.39
C VAL A 397 -5.60 -5.12 11.51
N ALA A 398 -4.37 -4.99 12.03
CA ALA A 398 -3.69 -3.71 12.16
C ALA A 398 -3.48 -3.02 10.81
N ASP A 399 -3.00 -3.75 9.79
CA ASP A 399 -2.84 -3.21 8.43
C ASP A 399 -4.19 -2.77 7.83
N HIS A 400 -5.25 -3.56 7.99
CA HIS A 400 -6.58 -3.21 7.52
C HIS A 400 -7.17 -2.00 8.26
N CYS A 401 -6.97 -1.89 9.57
CA CYS A 401 -7.32 -0.69 10.35
C CYS A 401 -6.63 0.57 9.84
N LYS A 402 -5.32 0.47 9.54
CA LYS A 402 -4.54 1.57 8.98
C LYS A 402 -5.09 2.03 7.62
N ARG A 403 -5.42 1.08 6.75
CA ARG A 403 -6.00 1.37 5.43
C ARG A 403 -7.43 1.89 5.52
N LEU A 404 -8.24 1.36 6.44
CA LEU A 404 -9.59 1.87 6.70
C LEU A 404 -9.53 3.35 7.13
N LYS A 405 -8.62 3.69 8.07
CA LYS A 405 -8.42 5.08 8.48
C LYS A 405 -7.96 5.96 7.30
N PHE A 406 -7.01 5.49 6.50
CA PHE A 406 -6.54 6.21 5.31
C PHE A 406 -7.68 6.48 4.30
N ASP A 407 -8.56 5.51 4.11
CA ASP A 407 -9.70 5.66 3.19
C ASP A 407 -10.81 6.58 3.74
N LEU A 408 -11.01 6.59 5.07
CA LEU A 408 -12.05 7.40 5.70
C LEU A 408 -11.60 8.85 5.95
N GLU A 409 -10.31 9.06 6.21
CA GLU A 409 -9.70 10.35 6.54
C GLU A 409 -8.36 10.55 5.79
N PRO A 410 -8.36 10.71 4.46
CA PRO A 410 -7.12 10.80 3.66
C PRO A 410 -6.19 11.95 4.07
N ALA A 411 -6.75 13.04 4.62
CA ALA A 411 -5.98 14.20 5.07
C ALA A 411 -5.36 14.03 6.47
N SER A 412 -5.72 12.97 7.20
CA SER A 412 -5.21 12.73 8.55
C SER A 412 -3.96 11.84 8.52
N GLU A 413 -3.11 11.96 9.57
CA GLU A 413 -2.03 11.00 9.78
C GLU A 413 -2.59 9.59 9.97
N THR A 414 -2.16 8.62 9.15
CA THR A 414 -2.58 7.21 9.24
C THR A 414 -1.87 6.48 10.38
N GLN A 415 -1.96 7.02 11.59
CA GLN A 415 -1.28 6.48 12.75
C GLN A 415 -2.17 5.46 13.45
N LEU A 416 -1.60 4.29 13.76
CA LEU A 416 -2.19 3.30 14.66
C LEU A 416 -1.68 3.52 16.07
N PHE A 417 -2.50 3.11 17.03
CA PHE A 417 -2.13 3.13 18.44
C PHE A 417 -2.43 1.78 19.09
N TYR A 418 -1.72 1.51 20.16
CA TYR A 418 -2.05 0.49 21.17
C TYR A 418 -2.19 1.17 22.53
N TRP A 419 -2.79 0.50 23.50
CA TRP A 419 -2.88 1.03 24.83
C TRP A 419 -2.54 -0.02 25.88
N LYS A 420 -1.88 0.40 26.98
CA LYS A 420 -1.52 -0.48 28.11
C LYS A 420 -1.60 0.25 29.42
N ASN A 421 -2.21 -0.38 30.43
CA ASN A 421 -2.27 0.13 31.79
C ASN A 421 -2.24 -1.03 32.80
N LYS A 422 -1.35 -0.98 33.79
CA LYS A 422 -1.26 -1.94 34.92
C LYS A 422 -1.39 -3.43 34.54
N GLY A 423 -0.80 -3.83 33.40
CA GLY A 423 -0.86 -5.22 32.92
C GLY A 423 -1.99 -5.50 31.92
N HIS A 424 -2.99 -4.63 31.81
CA HIS A 424 -4.03 -4.75 30.79
C HIS A 424 -3.61 -4.03 29.50
N GLU A 425 -3.84 -4.66 28.37
CA GLU A 425 -3.47 -4.14 27.06
C GLU A 425 -4.68 -4.16 26.12
N THR A 426 -4.75 -3.20 25.21
CA THR A 426 -5.64 -3.17 24.04
C THR A 426 -4.75 -3.23 22.82
N ASP A 427 -5.00 -4.20 21.94
CA ASP A 427 -4.12 -4.52 20.82
C ASP A 427 -3.99 -3.35 19.85
N ILE A 428 -5.11 -2.80 19.41
CA ILE A 428 -5.18 -1.73 18.41
C ILE A 428 -6.14 -0.65 18.87
N VAL A 429 -5.78 0.62 18.65
CA VAL A 429 -6.68 1.76 18.78
C VAL A 429 -6.57 2.58 17.50
N ILE A 430 -7.69 2.79 16.81
CA ILE A 430 -7.78 3.70 15.69
C ILE A 430 -8.53 4.96 16.13
N ASP A 431 -7.99 6.12 15.75
CA ASP A 431 -8.61 7.41 16.06
C ASP A 431 -9.22 7.95 14.75
N ILE A 432 -10.56 7.96 14.68
CA ILE A 432 -11.34 8.41 13.53
C ILE A 432 -12.30 9.50 14.00
N LEU A 433 -12.32 10.64 13.33
CA LEU A 433 -13.11 11.82 13.71
C LEU A 433 -12.84 12.25 15.16
N GLN A 434 -11.61 12.15 15.61
CA GLN A 434 -11.16 12.43 16.99
C GLN A 434 -11.83 11.53 18.05
N LYS A 435 -12.40 10.41 17.64
CA LYS A 435 -12.99 9.40 18.51
C LYS A 435 -12.14 8.12 18.45
N PRO A 436 -11.53 7.71 19.55
CA PRO A 436 -10.73 6.49 19.58
C PRO A 436 -11.64 5.27 19.63
N ILE A 437 -11.38 4.32 18.73
CA ILE A 437 -12.08 3.03 18.68
C ILE A 437 -11.06 1.96 19.06
N PRO A 438 -11.18 1.33 20.23
CA PRO A 438 -10.32 0.23 20.63
C PRO A 438 -10.79 -1.07 19.99
N ILE A 439 -9.83 -1.88 19.55
CA ILE A 439 -10.04 -3.16 18.89
C ILE A 439 -9.15 -4.20 19.55
N GLU A 440 -9.74 -5.30 19.96
CA GLU A 440 -9.07 -6.47 20.51
C GLU A 440 -9.15 -7.63 19.53
N VAL A 441 -8.09 -8.39 19.36
CA VAL A 441 -8.06 -9.54 18.45
C VAL A 441 -8.07 -10.84 19.26
N LYS A 442 -9.17 -11.61 19.14
CA LYS A 442 -9.36 -12.89 19.84
C LYS A 442 -9.89 -13.95 18.87
N TYR A 443 -9.00 -14.49 18.04
CA TYR A 443 -9.34 -15.48 17.01
C TYR A 443 -9.58 -16.86 17.62
N ARG A 444 -10.67 -16.97 18.40
CA ARG A 444 -11.11 -18.20 19.07
C ARG A 444 -12.62 -18.16 19.34
N ASP A 445 -13.18 -19.31 19.67
CA ASP A 445 -14.64 -19.45 19.84
C ASP A 445 -15.11 -18.97 21.23
N LYS A 446 -14.32 -19.23 22.26
CA LYS A 446 -14.65 -18.82 23.64
C LYS A 446 -13.85 -17.60 24.04
N ILE A 447 -14.53 -16.51 24.38
CA ILE A 447 -13.95 -15.25 24.81
C ILE A 447 -14.54 -14.91 26.18
N ASP A 448 -13.68 -14.87 27.19
CA ASP A 448 -14.07 -14.57 28.56
C ASP A 448 -13.97 -13.06 28.82
N ARG A 449 -14.73 -12.58 29.81
CA ARG A 449 -14.68 -11.17 30.24
C ARG A 449 -13.28 -10.72 30.68
N LYS A 450 -12.46 -11.65 31.23
CA LYS A 450 -11.06 -11.37 31.58
C LYS A 450 -10.18 -11.01 30.40
N ASP A 451 -10.50 -11.53 29.21
CA ASP A 451 -9.77 -11.26 27.96
C ASP A 451 -10.01 -9.85 27.44
N LEU A 452 -11.09 -9.21 27.90
CA LEU A 452 -11.54 -7.89 27.44
C LEU A 452 -11.23 -6.77 28.45
N LYS A 453 -10.51 -7.07 29.56
CA LYS A 453 -10.27 -6.07 30.61
C LYS A 453 -9.59 -4.80 30.09
N GLY A 454 -8.57 -4.93 29.21
CA GLY A 454 -7.88 -3.79 28.61
C GLY A 454 -8.81 -2.96 27.74
N LEU A 455 -9.59 -3.61 26.90
CA LEU A 455 -10.58 -3.01 26.02
C LEU A 455 -11.63 -2.19 26.80
N LEU A 456 -12.21 -2.80 27.86
CA LEU A 456 -13.23 -2.17 28.68
C LEU A 456 -12.66 -0.98 29.48
N GLU A 457 -11.48 -1.15 30.10
CA GLU A 457 -10.81 -0.08 30.85
C GLU A 457 -10.45 1.11 29.94
N PHE A 458 -9.97 0.82 28.72
CA PHE A 458 -9.71 1.87 27.75
C PHE A 458 -10.98 2.62 27.39
N SER A 459 -12.06 1.90 27.08
CA SER A 459 -13.34 2.48 26.64
C SER A 459 -13.97 3.36 27.70
N GLU A 460 -13.97 2.92 28.95
CA GLU A 460 -14.46 3.72 30.08
C GLU A 460 -13.64 5.01 30.25
N LYS A 461 -12.32 4.89 30.24
CA LYS A 461 -11.39 6.01 30.42
C LYS A 461 -11.47 7.05 29.32
N HIS A 462 -11.65 6.63 28.07
CA HIS A 462 -11.60 7.50 26.90
C HIS A 462 -12.98 7.82 26.31
N LYS A 463 -14.06 7.29 26.92
CA LYS A 463 -15.46 7.49 26.49
C LYS A 463 -15.64 7.19 25.00
N THR A 464 -15.27 5.98 24.59
CA THR A 464 -15.33 5.54 23.20
C THR A 464 -16.78 5.38 22.74
N PRO A 465 -17.10 5.61 21.46
CA PRO A 465 -18.46 5.39 20.95
C PRO A 465 -18.87 3.91 21.04
N PHE A 466 -17.96 3.02 20.77
CA PHE A 466 -18.07 1.56 20.94
C PHE A 466 -16.67 0.93 21.00
N GLN A 467 -16.62 -0.35 21.25
CA GLN A 467 -15.40 -1.17 21.16
C GLN A 467 -15.64 -2.42 20.33
N ALA A 468 -14.61 -2.90 19.63
CA ALA A 468 -14.72 -4.05 18.76
C ALA A 468 -13.80 -5.20 19.22
N VAL A 469 -14.29 -6.43 19.07
CA VAL A 469 -13.53 -7.66 19.28
C VAL A 469 -13.54 -8.44 17.97
N ILE A 470 -12.36 -8.67 17.38
CA ILE A 470 -12.25 -9.47 16.16
C ILE A 470 -12.15 -10.94 16.56
N THR A 471 -13.10 -11.73 16.07
CA THR A 471 -13.32 -13.11 16.49
C THR A 471 -13.08 -14.07 15.33
N ARG A 472 -13.09 -15.37 15.60
CA ARG A 472 -13.06 -16.38 14.55
C ARG A 472 -14.39 -16.40 13.78
N GLU A 473 -15.52 -16.58 14.48
CA GLU A 473 -16.84 -16.77 13.88
C GLU A 473 -17.94 -15.95 14.57
N LYS A 474 -17.74 -15.55 15.82
CA LYS A 474 -18.77 -14.91 16.63
C LYS A 474 -19.13 -13.52 16.08
N LEU A 475 -20.40 -13.36 15.69
CA LEU A 475 -21.04 -12.07 15.42
C LEU A 475 -22.08 -11.80 16.51
N ASP A 476 -21.84 -10.80 17.36
CA ASP A 476 -22.70 -10.51 18.52
C ASP A 476 -22.54 -9.06 18.97
N LEU A 477 -23.51 -8.55 19.70
CA LEU A 477 -23.49 -7.23 20.33
C LEU A 477 -23.83 -7.38 21.83
N SER A 478 -22.94 -6.94 22.70
CA SER A 478 -23.15 -6.94 24.15
C SER A 478 -22.85 -5.55 24.72
N GLY A 479 -23.89 -4.79 24.99
CA GLY A 479 -23.78 -3.35 25.30
C GLY A 479 -23.07 -2.62 24.16
N ASN A 480 -21.99 -1.90 24.46
CA ASN A 480 -21.19 -1.20 23.43
C ASN A 480 -20.05 -2.06 22.86
N THR A 481 -19.99 -3.36 23.18
CA THR A 481 -18.97 -4.29 22.66
C THR A 481 -19.55 -5.06 21.48
N ILE A 482 -18.98 -4.84 20.30
CA ILE A 482 -19.34 -5.55 19.08
C ILE A 482 -18.31 -6.64 18.76
N PHE A 483 -18.78 -7.88 18.57
CA PHE A 483 -17.96 -9.02 18.17
C PHE A 483 -18.12 -9.20 16.67
N ILE A 484 -17.01 -9.21 15.93
CA ILE A 484 -17.03 -9.23 14.46
C ILE A 484 -16.15 -10.37 13.97
N PRO A 485 -16.67 -11.33 13.16
CA PRO A 485 -15.84 -12.32 12.50
C PRO A 485 -14.76 -11.68 11.64
N LEU A 486 -13.55 -12.23 11.69
CA LEU A 486 -12.38 -11.69 10.97
C LEU A 486 -12.68 -11.42 9.49
N TRP A 487 -13.26 -12.42 8.80
CA TRP A 487 -13.56 -12.29 7.37
C TRP A 487 -14.48 -11.10 7.06
N LEU A 488 -15.49 -10.85 7.91
CA LEU A 488 -16.46 -9.77 7.73
C LEU A 488 -15.81 -8.40 8.01
N PHE A 489 -14.96 -8.34 9.04
CA PHE A 489 -14.15 -7.15 9.32
C PHE A 489 -13.22 -6.80 8.15
N LEU A 490 -12.54 -7.79 7.57
CA LEU A 490 -11.63 -7.56 6.45
C LEU A 490 -12.37 -7.15 5.16
N LEU A 491 -13.60 -7.61 4.95
CA LEU A 491 -14.45 -7.13 3.85
C LEU A 491 -14.87 -5.67 4.00
N MET A 492 -15.01 -5.19 5.23
CA MET A 492 -15.28 -3.76 5.50
C MET A 492 -14.08 -2.88 5.18
N CYS A 493 -12.87 -3.31 5.46
CA CYS A 493 -11.65 -2.52 5.30
C CYS A 493 -11.20 -2.48 3.85
#